data_73439a4d1e67f3822c4c00c47103dd42
#
_entry.id   73439a4d1e67f3822c4c00c47103dd42
#
_cell.length_a   1.000
_cell.length_b   1.000
_cell.length_c   1.000
_cell.angle_alpha   90.00
_cell.angle_beta   90.00
_cell.angle_gamma   90.00
#
_symmetry.space_group_name_H-M   'P 1'
#
loop_
_entity.id
_entity.type
_entity.pdbx_description
1 polymer ?
#
loop_
_entity_poly.entity_id
_entity_poly.type
_entity_poly.pdbx_seq_one_letter_code
_entity_poly.pdbx_strand_id
1 'polypeptide(L)'
;VHRQQPDCRFLLSTALAPAFLAQVFQGVPFEQRHCRWDVGVVQADALGSDPEATLLALEKLERQLPALLDREADYLRPLLESHPGPALVLGDVPPAAALLAQRLGLPLIWQANFGWDAIYAEMGLAFRPWAEHCAQLYGRGQAVISCPFSLPMPWGIPRWEVGLSCGQPALGEAQLREKLCLSHPRERTALLSFGGLGVQLDPALLAHWPHWHFLVTDPSLAARANASLIPKCLRPLDVMPLCSRVLTKPGYSTFCEALSQGLGLIVVARQGFAEAAVLQAGLLSHGWHRLLPRQAFLAGDWQLDQPLEPPLGRPLAQGGESQGAALLLAQLQSYGREN
;
A
#
# COMPACT_ATOMS: atom_id res chain seq x y z
N VAL A 1 2.73 15.29 6.46
CA VAL A 1 2.91 16.66 5.97
C VAL A 1 1.86 17.59 6.57
N HIS A 2 0.55 17.43 6.31
CA HIS A 2 -0.50 18.36 6.77
C HIS A 2 -0.44 18.67 8.29
N ARG A 3 -0.18 17.64 9.13
CA ARG A 3 -0.04 17.87 10.60
C ARG A 3 1.15 18.73 10.99
N GLN A 4 2.23 18.71 10.20
CA GLN A 4 3.46 19.49 10.44
C GLN A 4 3.41 20.87 9.78
N GLN A 5 2.71 20.98 8.65
CA GLN A 5 2.54 22.18 7.85
C GLN A 5 1.10 22.23 7.32
N PRO A 6 0.13 22.77 8.11
CA PRO A 6 -1.29 22.80 7.73
C PRO A 6 -1.58 23.61 6.47
N ASP A 7 -0.76 24.60 6.15
CA ASP A 7 -0.93 25.48 4.97
C ASP A 7 -0.50 24.83 3.65
N CYS A 8 0.13 23.65 3.70
CA CYS A 8 0.42 22.88 2.48
C CYS A 8 -0.87 22.51 1.74
N ARG A 9 -0.91 22.81 0.46
CA ARG A 9 -1.97 22.37 -0.45
C ARG A 9 -1.60 21.01 -1.05
N PHE A 10 -2.60 20.16 -1.18
CA PHE A 10 -2.44 18.81 -1.74
C PHE A 10 -3.29 18.68 -3.00
N LEU A 11 -2.64 18.34 -4.09
CA LEU A 11 -3.30 17.95 -5.32
C LEU A 11 -2.98 16.47 -5.58
N LEU A 12 -4.02 15.63 -5.56
CA LEU A 12 -3.91 14.19 -5.75
C LEU A 12 -4.26 13.82 -7.18
N SER A 13 -3.26 13.56 -8.01
CA SER A 13 -3.48 13.09 -9.38
C SER A 13 -3.48 11.57 -9.39
N THR A 14 -4.68 10.98 -9.33
CA THR A 14 -4.87 9.53 -9.16
C THR A 14 -6.21 9.06 -9.74
N ALA A 15 -6.27 7.80 -10.16
CA ALA A 15 -7.50 7.13 -10.60
C ALA A 15 -8.29 6.45 -9.46
N LEU A 16 -7.85 6.60 -8.20
CA LEU A 16 -8.56 6.06 -7.04
C LEU A 16 -9.95 6.69 -6.90
N ALA A 17 -10.89 5.91 -6.39
CA ALA A 17 -12.27 6.38 -6.21
C ALA A 17 -12.33 7.55 -5.20
N PRO A 18 -13.10 8.63 -5.48
CA PRO A 18 -13.22 9.78 -4.59
C PRO A 18 -13.66 9.40 -3.17
N ALA A 19 -14.57 8.44 -3.04
CA ALA A 19 -15.04 7.97 -1.73
C ALA A 19 -13.92 7.32 -0.90
N PHE A 20 -13.01 6.58 -1.54
CA PHE A 20 -11.84 6.01 -0.89
C PHE A 20 -10.88 7.11 -0.41
N LEU A 21 -10.61 8.09 -1.27
CA LEU A 21 -9.74 9.22 -0.91
C LEU A 21 -10.32 10.03 0.25
N ALA A 22 -11.63 10.30 0.23
CA ALA A 22 -12.30 11.01 1.33
C ALA A 22 -12.17 10.26 2.67
N GLN A 23 -12.21 8.93 2.65
CA GLN A 23 -12.03 8.10 3.83
C GLN A 23 -10.57 8.11 4.34
N VAL A 24 -9.59 8.01 3.42
CA VAL A 24 -8.17 7.95 3.78
C VAL A 24 -7.63 9.31 4.21
N PHE A 25 -8.06 10.39 3.55
CA PHE A 25 -7.63 11.77 3.82
C PHE A 25 -8.60 12.52 4.72
N GLN A 26 -9.35 11.82 5.59
CA GLN A 26 -10.28 12.47 6.50
C GLN A 26 -9.61 13.59 7.31
N GLY A 27 -10.14 14.80 7.21
CA GLY A 27 -9.61 15.99 7.88
C GLY A 27 -8.40 16.64 7.19
N VAL A 28 -7.99 16.15 6.02
CA VAL A 28 -6.93 16.76 5.21
C VAL A 28 -7.55 17.35 3.94
N PRO A 29 -7.52 18.67 3.73
CA PRO A 29 -8.00 19.27 2.50
C PRO A 29 -7.13 18.84 1.31
N PHE A 30 -7.77 18.41 0.22
CA PHE A 30 -7.10 18.08 -1.03
C PHE A 30 -7.99 18.36 -2.24
N GLU A 31 -7.36 18.51 -3.38
CA GLU A 31 -8.01 18.54 -4.68
C GLU A 31 -7.66 17.27 -5.45
N GLN A 32 -8.63 16.62 -6.07
CA GLN A 32 -8.41 15.42 -6.87
C GLN A 32 -8.43 15.72 -8.36
N ARG A 33 -7.41 15.23 -9.06
CA ARG A 33 -7.38 15.06 -10.51
C ARG A 33 -7.53 13.58 -10.84
N HIS A 34 -8.54 13.22 -11.61
CA HIS A 34 -8.75 11.82 -11.99
C HIS A 34 -7.82 11.44 -13.17
N CYS A 35 -6.67 10.87 -12.85
CA CYS A 35 -5.65 10.46 -13.82
C CYS A 35 -5.14 9.05 -13.51
N ARG A 36 -4.93 8.27 -14.57
CA ARG A 36 -4.21 6.98 -14.46
C ARG A 36 -2.82 7.16 -15.03
N TRP A 37 -1.82 7.10 -14.16
CA TRP A 37 -0.41 7.32 -14.49
C TRP A 37 0.39 6.06 -14.76
N ASP A 38 -0.13 4.91 -14.36
CA ASP A 38 0.47 3.60 -14.59
C ASP A 38 -0.59 2.53 -14.83
N VAL A 39 -0.13 1.35 -15.20
CA VAL A 39 -0.96 0.17 -15.39
C VAL A 39 -0.91 -0.73 -14.17
N GLY A 40 0.27 -0.84 -13.56
CA GLY A 40 0.54 -1.92 -12.63
C GLY A 40 0.69 -3.26 -13.34
N VAL A 41 0.26 -4.32 -12.67
CA VAL A 41 0.14 -5.66 -13.22
C VAL A 41 -1.34 -6.03 -13.27
N VAL A 42 -1.85 -6.33 -14.46
CA VAL A 42 -3.22 -6.84 -14.63
C VAL A 42 -3.30 -8.21 -13.97
N GLN A 43 -4.26 -8.39 -13.09
CA GLN A 43 -4.43 -9.63 -12.35
C GLN A 43 -5.43 -10.54 -13.06
N ALA A 44 -5.07 -11.82 -13.22
CA ALA A 44 -5.98 -12.85 -13.72
C ALA A 44 -6.95 -13.30 -12.62
N ASP A 45 -6.45 -13.40 -11.37
CA ASP A 45 -7.21 -13.70 -10.16
C ASP A 45 -6.54 -13.06 -8.92
N ALA A 46 -7.01 -13.38 -7.71
CA ALA A 46 -6.47 -12.84 -6.46
C ALA A 46 -4.98 -13.21 -6.21
N LEU A 47 -4.46 -14.22 -6.87
CA LEU A 47 -3.12 -14.78 -6.63
C LEU A 47 -2.26 -14.88 -7.88
N GLY A 48 -2.81 -14.58 -9.09
CA GLY A 48 -2.11 -14.66 -10.36
C GLY A 48 -2.13 -13.36 -11.17
N SER A 49 -1.18 -13.21 -12.08
CA SER A 49 -1.09 -12.09 -13.04
C SER A 49 -1.44 -12.54 -14.46
N ASP A 50 -1.87 -11.58 -15.29
CA ASP A 50 -2.09 -11.73 -16.71
C ASP A 50 -1.02 -10.91 -17.48
N PRO A 51 0.08 -11.54 -17.91
CA PRO A 51 1.14 -10.83 -18.61
C PRO A 51 0.71 -10.24 -19.96
N GLU A 52 -0.12 -10.95 -20.72
CA GLU A 52 -0.56 -10.48 -22.04
C GLU A 52 -1.43 -9.23 -21.91
N ALA A 53 -2.44 -9.28 -21.05
CA ALA A 53 -3.28 -8.13 -20.76
C ALA A 53 -2.47 -6.95 -20.20
N THR A 54 -1.41 -7.23 -19.40
CA THR A 54 -0.51 -6.20 -18.88
C THR A 54 0.25 -5.50 -20.00
N LEU A 55 0.83 -6.25 -20.96
CA LEU A 55 1.55 -5.66 -22.12
C LEU A 55 0.62 -4.78 -22.95
N LEU A 56 -0.57 -5.26 -23.30
CA LEU A 56 -1.56 -4.49 -24.06
C LEU A 56 -1.94 -3.19 -23.34
N ALA A 57 -2.08 -3.25 -22.03
CA ALA A 57 -2.41 -2.07 -21.23
C ALA A 57 -1.24 -1.07 -21.16
N LEU A 58 0.01 -1.53 -21.08
CA LEU A 58 1.21 -0.70 -21.12
C LEU A 58 1.34 0.03 -22.45
N GLU A 59 1.21 -0.68 -23.57
CA GLU A 59 1.22 -0.08 -24.90
C GLU A 59 0.11 0.96 -25.09
N LYS A 60 -1.07 0.70 -24.55
CA LYS A 60 -2.18 1.66 -24.57
C LYS A 60 -1.84 2.92 -23.79
N LEU A 61 -1.32 2.76 -22.58
CA LEU A 61 -0.92 3.89 -21.74
C LEU A 61 0.17 4.71 -22.43
N GLU A 62 1.20 4.08 -22.99
CA GLU A 62 2.29 4.77 -23.67
C GLU A 62 1.77 5.66 -24.80
N ARG A 63 0.84 5.16 -25.63
CA ARG A 63 0.21 5.96 -26.70
C ARG A 63 -0.60 7.15 -26.16
N GLN A 64 -1.19 7.04 -24.98
CA GLN A 64 -2.03 8.08 -24.37
C GLN A 64 -1.24 9.07 -23.52
N LEU A 65 -0.04 8.68 -23.07
CA LEU A 65 0.74 9.42 -22.08
C LEU A 65 1.11 10.86 -22.52
N PRO A 66 1.51 11.16 -23.78
CA PRO A 66 1.81 12.53 -24.19
C PRO A 66 0.61 13.48 -23.98
N ALA A 67 -0.56 13.10 -24.46
CA ALA A 67 -1.78 13.91 -24.32
C ALA A 67 -2.23 14.04 -22.85
N LEU A 68 -2.02 12.99 -22.04
CA LEU A 68 -2.28 13.02 -20.61
C LEU A 68 -1.37 14.04 -19.91
N LEU A 69 -0.08 14.00 -20.21
CA LEU A 69 0.93 14.91 -19.65
C LEU A 69 0.65 16.37 -20.02
N ASP A 70 0.29 16.64 -21.28
CA ASP A 70 -0.05 17.98 -21.74
C ASP A 70 -1.26 18.53 -20.99
N ARG A 71 -2.34 17.76 -20.95
CA ARG A 71 -3.57 18.13 -20.23
C ARG A 71 -3.34 18.42 -18.75
N GLU A 72 -2.54 17.60 -18.08
CA GLU A 72 -2.28 17.80 -16.66
C GLU A 72 -1.32 18.97 -16.42
N ALA A 73 -0.31 19.15 -17.26
CA ALA A 73 0.59 20.29 -17.17
C ALA A 73 -0.15 21.62 -17.42
N ASP A 74 -1.04 21.67 -18.42
CA ASP A 74 -1.85 22.86 -18.73
C ASP A 74 -2.81 23.21 -17.60
N TYR A 75 -3.32 22.20 -16.87
CA TYR A 75 -4.13 22.44 -15.69
C TYR A 75 -3.30 22.96 -14.50
N LEU A 76 -2.10 22.41 -14.30
CA LEU A 76 -1.29 22.69 -13.11
C LEU A 76 -0.54 24.02 -13.19
N ARG A 77 -0.10 24.46 -14.38
CA ARG A 77 0.66 25.72 -14.56
C ARG A 77 -0.06 26.95 -14.00
N PRO A 78 -1.33 27.22 -14.34
CA PRO A 78 -2.03 28.36 -13.76
C PRO A 78 -2.20 28.28 -12.23
N LEU A 79 -2.33 27.07 -11.68
CA LEU A 79 -2.39 26.87 -10.24
C LEU A 79 -1.06 27.21 -9.56
N LEU A 80 0.06 26.84 -10.16
CA LEU A 80 1.40 27.15 -9.65
C LEU A 80 1.67 28.66 -9.74
N GLU A 81 1.28 29.30 -10.84
CA GLU A 81 1.41 30.76 -11.02
C GLU A 81 0.56 31.56 -10.04
N SER A 82 -0.65 31.11 -9.76
CA SER A 82 -1.57 31.76 -8.82
C SER A 82 -1.21 31.56 -7.34
N HIS A 83 -0.32 30.60 -7.05
CA HIS A 83 0.14 30.28 -5.70
C HIS A 83 1.67 30.26 -5.67
N PRO A 84 2.30 31.45 -5.69
CA PRO A 84 3.76 31.56 -5.72
C PRO A 84 4.36 31.08 -4.40
N GLY A 85 4.79 29.86 -4.36
CA GLY A 85 5.45 29.22 -3.23
C GLY A 85 6.17 27.97 -3.70
N PRO A 86 7.04 27.39 -2.86
CA PRO A 86 7.75 26.17 -3.25
C PRO A 86 6.77 25.02 -3.49
N ALA A 87 6.96 24.31 -4.59
CA ALA A 87 6.18 23.17 -5.00
C ALA A 87 7.09 21.98 -5.36
N LEU A 88 6.62 20.78 -5.17
CA LEU A 88 7.29 19.55 -5.60
C LEU A 88 6.27 18.50 -6.05
N VAL A 89 6.72 17.56 -6.84
CA VAL A 89 5.98 16.32 -7.17
C VAL A 89 6.42 15.23 -6.22
N LEU A 90 5.45 14.59 -5.56
CA LEU A 90 5.66 13.36 -4.82
C LEU A 90 5.14 12.20 -5.67
N GLY A 91 6.03 11.35 -6.14
CA GLY A 91 5.69 10.15 -6.90
C GLY A 91 5.54 8.94 -5.99
N ASP A 92 4.32 8.38 -5.91
CA ASP A 92 4.07 7.10 -5.26
C ASP A 92 4.02 6.01 -6.34
N VAL A 93 5.22 5.65 -6.81
CA VAL A 93 5.54 4.61 -7.79
C VAL A 93 5.29 4.92 -9.30
N PRO A 94 4.25 5.64 -9.80
CA PRO A 94 4.08 5.80 -11.26
C PRO A 94 5.27 6.46 -11.94
N PRO A 95 6.01 5.81 -12.88
CA PRO A 95 7.20 6.38 -13.52
C PRO A 95 6.91 7.68 -14.28
N ALA A 96 5.69 7.82 -14.80
CA ALA A 96 5.23 8.99 -15.54
C ALA A 96 5.26 10.30 -14.72
N ALA A 97 5.32 10.22 -13.37
CA ALA A 97 5.50 11.38 -12.52
C ALA A 97 6.80 12.14 -12.82
N ALA A 98 7.86 11.44 -13.29
CA ALA A 98 9.10 12.07 -13.72
C ALA A 98 8.91 12.97 -14.96
N LEU A 99 8.09 12.54 -15.91
CA LEU A 99 7.77 13.31 -17.10
C LEU A 99 6.90 14.52 -16.78
N LEU A 100 5.96 14.39 -15.86
CA LEU A 100 5.13 15.50 -15.41
C LEU A 100 5.98 16.53 -14.65
N ALA A 101 6.81 16.09 -13.71
CA ALA A 101 7.71 16.94 -12.96
C ALA A 101 8.63 17.75 -13.91
N GLN A 102 9.20 17.08 -14.91
CA GLN A 102 10.03 17.75 -15.94
C GLN A 102 9.24 18.80 -16.72
N ARG A 103 7.98 18.51 -17.14
CA ARG A 103 7.14 19.48 -17.87
C ARG A 103 6.78 20.72 -17.06
N LEU A 104 6.70 20.56 -15.74
CA LEU A 104 6.35 21.62 -14.81
C LEU A 104 7.58 22.36 -14.28
N GLY A 105 8.79 21.85 -14.52
CA GLY A 105 10.02 22.40 -13.93
C GLY A 105 10.08 22.22 -12.41
N LEU A 106 9.41 21.18 -11.88
CA LEU A 106 9.33 20.90 -10.45
C LEU A 106 10.29 19.79 -10.02
N PRO A 107 10.82 19.84 -8.80
CA PRO A 107 11.55 18.73 -8.21
C PRO A 107 10.62 17.53 -7.99
N LEU A 108 11.18 16.33 -8.09
CA LEU A 108 10.49 15.07 -7.87
C LEU A 108 11.15 14.28 -6.75
N ILE A 109 10.36 13.93 -5.74
CA ILE A 109 10.74 12.98 -4.70
C ILE A 109 9.89 11.72 -4.87
N TRP A 110 10.52 10.57 -4.85
CA TRP A 110 9.82 9.30 -4.83
C TRP A 110 9.53 8.86 -3.37
N GLN A 111 8.39 8.24 -3.15
CA GLN A 111 8.13 7.45 -1.95
C GLN A 111 7.74 6.06 -2.40
N ALA A 112 8.53 5.05 -2.05
CA ALA A 112 8.34 3.72 -2.61
C ALA A 112 8.87 2.60 -1.71
N ASN A 113 8.30 1.42 -1.89
CA ASN A 113 8.85 0.14 -1.44
C ASN A 113 9.24 -0.74 -2.63
N PHE A 114 8.90 -0.37 -3.84
CA PHE A 114 9.31 -1.01 -5.09
C PHE A 114 9.26 0.00 -6.25
N GLY A 115 9.80 -0.40 -7.40
CA GLY A 115 9.53 0.25 -8.68
C GLY A 115 9.04 -0.78 -9.71
N TRP A 116 8.31 -0.30 -10.71
CA TRP A 116 7.86 -1.16 -11.82
C TRP A 116 9.02 -1.73 -12.62
N ASP A 117 10.20 -1.13 -12.55
CA ASP A 117 11.44 -1.68 -13.12
C ASP A 117 11.74 -3.07 -12.58
N ALA A 118 11.71 -3.26 -11.26
CA ALA A 118 11.95 -4.54 -10.63
C ALA A 118 10.82 -5.55 -10.91
N ILE A 119 9.56 -5.10 -10.86
CA ILE A 119 8.40 -5.97 -11.10
C ILE A 119 8.39 -6.48 -12.55
N TYR A 120 8.55 -5.58 -13.53
CA TYR A 120 8.52 -5.96 -14.95
C TYR A 120 9.74 -6.79 -15.35
N ALA A 121 10.90 -6.58 -14.73
CA ALA A 121 12.08 -7.40 -14.99
C ALA A 121 11.85 -8.89 -14.70
N GLU A 122 11.04 -9.22 -13.69
CA GLU A 122 10.69 -10.60 -13.33
C GLU A 122 9.57 -11.21 -14.20
N MET A 123 8.84 -10.39 -14.96
CA MET A 123 7.74 -10.85 -15.82
C MET A 123 8.20 -11.43 -17.16
N GLY A 124 9.52 -11.45 -17.43
CA GLY A 124 10.10 -12.08 -18.60
C GLY A 124 10.57 -11.11 -19.68
N LEU A 125 11.13 -11.67 -20.77
CA LEU A 125 11.84 -10.90 -21.80
C LEU A 125 10.97 -9.83 -22.49
N ALA A 126 9.68 -10.08 -22.68
CA ALA A 126 8.76 -9.12 -23.30
C ALA A 126 8.58 -7.84 -22.49
N PHE A 127 8.85 -7.89 -21.18
CA PHE A 127 8.73 -6.74 -20.29
C PHE A 127 10.04 -5.97 -20.10
N ARG A 128 11.15 -6.50 -20.58
CA ARG A 128 12.47 -5.88 -20.41
C ARG A 128 12.53 -4.41 -20.85
N PRO A 129 12.01 -4.02 -22.06
CA PRO A 129 12.01 -2.61 -22.46
C PRO A 129 11.24 -1.71 -21.48
N TRP A 130 10.13 -2.21 -20.92
CA TRP A 130 9.34 -1.49 -19.93
C TRP A 130 10.09 -1.32 -18.61
N ALA A 131 10.76 -2.39 -18.14
CA ALA A 131 11.60 -2.34 -16.95
C ALA A 131 12.73 -1.31 -17.08
N GLU A 132 13.46 -1.35 -18.21
CA GLU A 132 14.55 -0.42 -18.50
C GLU A 132 14.06 1.04 -18.59
N HIS A 133 12.91 1.26 -19.26
CA HIS A 133 12.30 2.59 -19.34
C HIS A 133 11.88 3.12 -17.95
N CYS A 134 11.25 2.28 -17.12
CA CYS A 134 10.90 2.65 -15.75
C CYS A 134 12.13 3.04 -14.93
N ALA A 135 13.20 2.24 -14.98
CA ALA A 135 14.45 2.52 -14.26
C ALA A 135 15.05 3.87 -14.65
N GLN A 136 15.05 4.21 -15.96
CA GLN A 136 15.50 5.50 -16.46
C GLN A 136 14.66 6.69 -15.91
N LEU A 137 13.35 6.51 -15.81
CA LEU A 137 12.46 7.53 -15.28
C LEU A 137 12.64 7.71 -13.77
N TYR A 138 12.79 6.62 -13.03
CA TYR A 138 13.06 6.69 -11.58
C TYR A 138 14.36 7.43 -11.27
N GLY A 139 15.41 7.26 -12.08
CA GLY A 139 16.68 7.97 -11.95
C GLY A 139 16.59 9.48 -12.14
N ARG A 140 15.45 10.04 -12.57
CA ARG A 140 15.23 11.49 -12.70
C ARG A 140 14.75 12.17 -11.44
N GLY A 141 14.40 11.40 -10.39
CA GLY A 141 14.06 11.99 -9.09
C GLY A 141 15.28 12.54 -8.36
N GLN A 142 15.05 13.48 -7.46
CA GLN A 142 16.10 14.02 -6.58
C GLN A 142 16.47 13.06 -5.45
N ALA A 143 15.50 12.29 -4.98
CA ALA A 143 15.69 11.27 -3.95
C ALA A 143 14.52 10.28 -3.92
N VAL A 144 14.70 9.17 -3.20
CA VAL A 144 13.64 8.24 -2.84
C VAL A 144 13.53 8.09 -1.33
N ILE A 145 12.33 8.29 -0.79
CA ILE A 145 11.96 7.88 0.56
C ILE A 145 11.64 6.39 0.49
N SER A 146 12.53 5.58 1.03
CA SER A 146 12.45 4.13 0.98
C SER A 146 11.74 3.61 2.23
N CYS A 147 10.60 2.97 2.03
CA CYS A 147 9.83 2.33 3.08
C CYS A 147 10.42 0.95 3.43
N PRO A 148 10.13 0.37 4.61
CA PRO A 148 10.54 -0.99 4.96
C PRO A 148 10.04 -2.02 3.94
N PHE A 149 10.66 -3.19 3.91
CA PHE A 149 10.34 -4.28 2.96
C PHE A 149 10.47 -3.87 1.49
N SER A 150 11.37 -2.96 1.19
CA SER A 150 11.60 -2.50 -0.17
C SER A 150 12.31 -3.54 -1.01
N LEU A 151 11.89 -3.65 -2.26
CA LEU A 151 12.74 -4.22 -3.30
C LEU A 151 13.99 -3.36 -3.51
N PRO A 152 15.05 -3.91 -4.12
CA PRO A 152 16.14 -3.09 -4.61
C PRO A 152 15.61 -2.00 -5.55
N MET A 153 16.05 -0.77 -5.34
CA MET A 153 15.73 0.40 -6.17
C MET A 153 17.04 1.06 -6.61
N PRO A 154 17.80 0.46 -7.56
CA PRO A 154 19.13 0.90 -7.96
C PRO A 154 19.06 2.08 -8.94
N TRP A 155 18.34 3.15 -8.56
CA TRP A 155 18.02 4.27 -9.46
C TRP A 155 19.11 5.34 -9.55
N GLY A 156 20.22 5.17 -8.80
CA GLY A 156 21.35 6.11 -8.83
C GLY A 156 21.08 7.45 -8.15
N ILE A 157 20.01 7.58 -7.38
CA ILE A 157 19.60 8.77 -6.64
C ILE A 157 19.73 8.55 -5.11
N PRO A 158 19.84 9.62 -4.31
CA PRO A 158 19.84 9.51 -2.86
C PRO A 158 18.66 8.72 -2.32
N ARG A 159 18.93 7.84 -1.34
CA ARG A 159 17.92 7.01 -0.69
C ARG A 159 17.82 7.38 0.79
N TRP A 160 16.61 7.69 1.23
CA TRP A 160 16.30 8.01 2.62
C TRP A 160 15.42 6.90 3.21
N GLU A 161 15.98 6.14 4.09
CA GLU A 161 15.24 5.07 4.77
C GLU A 161 14.41 5.63 5.91
N VAL A 162 13.16 5.19 5.98
CA VAL A 162 12.20 5.56 7.03
C VAL A 162 11.65 4.32 7.72
N GLY A 163 11.03 4.50 8.89
CA GLY A 163 10.35 3.44 9.60
C GLY A 163 9.05 3.00 8.93
N LEU A 164 8.28 2.15 9.61
CA LEU A 164 6.96 1.73 9.17
C LEU A 164 6.08 2.95 8.91
N SER A 165 5.55 3.02 7.67
CA SER A 165 4.64 4.07 7.22
C SER A 165 3.28 3.45 6.96
N CYS A 166 2.30 3.78 7.81
CA CYS A 166 0.93 3.30 7.65
C CYS A 166 -0.06 4.27 8.30
N GLY A 167 -1.34 4.09 7.97
CA GLY A 167 -2.41 4.81 8.65
C GLY A 167 -2.53 4.43 10.12
N GLN A 168 -3.30 5.21 10.87
CA GLN A 168 -3.68 4.89 12.23
C GLN A 168 -5.16 4.49 12.27
N PRO A 169 -5.59 3.63 13.21
CA PRO A 169 -7.00 3.35 13.44
C PRO A 169 -7.77 4.62 13.74
N ALA A 170 -8.95 4.77 13.14
CA ALA A 170 -9.80 5.95 13.32
C ALA A 170 -10.46 6.02 14.71
N LEU A 171 -10.66 4.86 15.34
CA LEU A 171 -11.36 4.72 16.63
C LEU A 171 -10.54 3.88 17.61
N GLY A 172 -10.73 4.14 18.89
CA GLY A 172 -10.14 3.31 19.95
C GLY A 172 -10.88 1.97 20.13
N GLU A 173 -10.23 1.02 20.79
CA GLU A 173 -10.75 -0.35 20.97
C GLU A 173 -12.16 -0.37 21.59
N ALA A 174 -12.43 0.41 22.63
CA ALA A 174 -13.72 0.45 23.31
C ALA A 174 -14.86 0.90 22.37
N GLN A 175 -14.62 1.96 21.59
CA GLN A 175 -15.58 2.48 20.61
C GLN A 175 -15.83 1.48 19.48
N LEU A 176 -14.81 0.75 19.05
CA LEU A 176 -14.93 -0.29 18.04
C LEU A 176 -15.75 -1.47 18.54
N ARG A 177 -15.52 -1.93 19.78
CA ARG A 177 -16.27 -3.01 20.41
C ARG A 177 -17.75 -2.67 20.49
N GLU A 178 -18.08 -1.46 20.95
CA GLU A 178 -19.46 -0.97 21.00
C GLU A 178 -20.08 -0.91 19.60
N LYS A 179 -19.39 -0.31 18.64
CA LYS A 179 -19.89 -0.12 17.26
C LYS A 179 -20.14 -1.44 16.53
N LEU A 180 -19.32 -2.47 16.80
CA LEU A 180 -19.44 -3.80 16.18
C LEU A 180 -20.21 -4.78 17.05
N CYS A 181 -20.72 -4.37 18.22
CA CYS A 181 -21.34 -5.24 19.20
C CYS A 181 -20.47 -6.49 19.52
N LEU A 182 -19.14 -6.31 19.59
CA LEU A 182 -18.18 -7.39 19.68
C LEU A 182 -17.84 -7.71 21.15
N SER A 183 -18.28 -8.88 21.64
CA SER A 183 -17.98 -9.37 22.97
C SER A 183 -16.77 -10.31 23.05
N HIS A 184 -16.32 -10.83 21.91
CA HIS A 184 -15.19 -11.77 21.85
C HIS A 184 -13.88 -11.10 22.29
N PRO A 185 -13.03 -11.81 23.06
CA PRO A 185 -11.76 -11.28 23.49
C PRO A 185 -10.79 -11.12 22.30
N ARG A 186 -9.87 -10.17 22.41
CA ARG A 186 -8.87 -9.89 21.37
C ARG A 186 -8.07 -11.12 21.00
N GLU A 187 -7.70 -11.94 21.98
CA GLU A 187 -6.88 -13.15 21.84
C GLU A 187 -7.54 -14.21 20.97
N ARG A 188 -8.87 -14.14 20.83
CA ARG A 188 -9.70 -15.05 20.03
C ARG A 188 -10.40 -14.36 18.86
N THR A 189 -9.92 -13.18 18.48
CA THR A 189 -10.41 -12.45 17.31
C THR A 189 -9.31 -12.35 16.26
N ALA A 190 -9.67 -12.70 15.02
CA ALA A 190 -8.77 -12.64 13.87
C ALA A 190 -9.38 -11.82 12.73
N LEU A 191 -8.56 -11.05 12.03
CA LEU A 191 -8.95 -10.35 10.81
C LEU A 191 -8.63 -11.22 9.58
N LEU A 192 -9.60 -11.40 8.68
CA LEU A 192 -9.36 -11.98 7.35
C LEU A 192 -9.29 -10.83 6.33
N SER A 193 -8.09 -10.55 5.80
CA SER A 193 -7.86 -9.45 4.87
C SER A 193 -6.95 -9.86 3.71
N PHE A 194 -7.51 -9.94 2.50
CA PHE A 194 -6.80 -10.40 1.30
C PHE A 194 -6.67 -9.32 0.22
N GLY A 195 -6.96 -8.07 0.56
CA GLY A 195 -6.88 -6.92 -0.37
C GLY A 195 -8.02 -6.89 -1.39
N GLY A 196 -7.92 -5.96 -2.36
CA GLY A 196 -9.03 -5.53 -3.20
C GLY A 196 -9.79 -6.59 -4.00
N LEU A 197 -9.13 -7.64 -4.51
CA LEU A 197 -9.82 -8.72 -5.24
C LEU A 197 -10.35 -9.83 -4.30
N GLY A 198 -9.95 -9.80 -3.02
CA GLY A 198 -10.33 -10.83 -2.06
C GLY A 198 -9.80 -12.24 -2.41
N VAL A 199 -10.16 -13.20 -1.61
CA VAL A 199 -10.02 -14.63 -1.90
C VAL A 199 -11.38 -15.23 -1.65
N GLN A 200 -11.90 -15.96 -2.62
CA GLN A 200 -13.15 -16.71 -2.40
C GLN A 200 -12.85 -17.88 -1.44
N LEU A 201 -13.40 -17.80 -0.24
CA LEU A 201 -13.34 -18.84 0.77
C LEU A 201 -14.72 -19.46 0.95
N ASP A 202 -14.77 -20.77 1.13
CA ASP A 202 -15.99 -21.41 1.57
C ASP A 202 -16.31 -20.95 3.00
N PRO A 203 -17.47 -20.31 3.24
CA PRO A 203 -17.87 -19.90 4.59
C PRO A 203 -17.89 -21.07 5.60
N ALA A 204 -18.04 -22.30 5.13
CA ALA A 204 -18.01 -23.47 6.01
C ALA A 204 -16.68 -23.67 6.76
N LEU A 205 -15.58 -23.17 6.20
CA LEU A 205 -14.25 -23.25 6.83
C LEU A 205 -14.16 -22.52 8.17
N LEU A 206 -14.97 -21.47 8.37
CA LEU A 206 -15.03 -20.75 9.65
C LEU A 206 -15.56 -21.64 10.79
N ALA A 207 -16.35 -22.64 10.48
CA ALA A 207 -16.86 -23.58 11.46
C ALA A 207 -15.79 -24.53 12.05
N HIS A 208 -14.64 -24.67 11.39
CA HIS A 208 -13.48 -25.39 11.94
C HIS A 208 -12.89 -24.71 13.17
N TRP A 209 -13.23 -23.44 13.38
CA TRP A 209 -12.67 -22.57 14.41
C TRP A 209 -13.76 -21.99 15.33
N PRO A 210 -14.53 -22.80 16.05
CA PRO A 210 -15.70 -22.35 16.81
C PRO A 210 -15.35 -21.43 17.99
N HIS A 211 -14.09 -21.44 18.45
CA HIS A 211 -13.60 -20.60 19.54
C HIS A 211 -12.94 -19.29 19.07
N TRP A 212 -12.94 -19.07 17.74
CA TRP A 212 -12.44 -17.86 17.14
C TRP A 212 -13.56 -17.03 16.54
N HIS A 213 -13.43 -15.72 16.61
CA HIS A 213 -14.28 -14.77 15.91
C HIS A 213 -13.53 -14.11 14.79
N PHE A 214 -14.17 -13.94 13.64
CA PHE A 214 -13.55 -13.39 12.44
C PHE A 214 -14.15 -12.05 12.06
N LEU A 215 -13.30 -11.05 11.88
CA LEU A 215 -13.67 -9.80 11.24
C LEU A 215 -13.37 -9.92 9.75
N VAL A 216 -14.38 -9.70 8.91
CA VAL A 216 -14.31 -10.00 7.48
C VAL A 216 -14.82 -8.83 6.63
N THR A 217 -14.26 -8.68 5.43
CA THR A 217 -14.75 -7.71 4.43
C THR A 217 -15.72 -8.34 3.43
N ASP A 218 -15.76 -9.67 3.35
CA ASP A 218 -16.63 -10.42 2.45
C ASP A 218 -17.97 -10.74 3.15
N PRO A 219 -19.12 -10.24 2.62
CA PRO A 219 -20.42 -10.50 3.20
C PRO A 219 -20.81 -11.99 3.24
N SER A 220 -20.28 -12.81 2.34
CA SER A 220 -20.57 -14.26 2.32
C SER A 220 -20.03 -14.95 3.57
N LEU A 221 -18.88 -14.54 4.06
CA LEU A 221 -18.27 -15.07 5.29
C LEU A 221 -19.02 -14.60 6.54
N ALA A 222 -19.56 -13.39 6.51
CA ALA A 222 -20.28 -12.80 7.64
C ALA A 222 -21.63 -13.51 7.95
N ALA A 223 -22.10 -14.39 7.08
CA ALA A 223 -23.29 -15.20 7.33
C ALA A 223 -23.06 -16.27 8.43
N ARG A 224 -21.84 -16.48 8.90
CA ARG A 224 -21.50 -17.41 9.95
C ARG A 224 -21.60 -16.78 11.34
N ALA A 225 -22.05 -17.54 12.33
CA ALA A 225 -22.24 -17.07 13.70
C ALA A 225 -20.95 -16.52 14.36
N ASN A 226 -19.79 -17.03 13.94
CA ASN A 226 -18.48 -16.63 14.45
C ASN A 226 -17.76 -15.62 13.52
N ALA A 227 -18.51 -14.85 12.74
CA ALA A 227 -17.95 -13.80 11.89
C ALA A 227 -18.80 -12.52 11.93
N SER A 228 -18.15 -11.38 11.81
CA SER A 228 -18.78 -10.07 11.69
C SER A 228 -18.23 -9.33 10.49
N LEU A 229 -19.16 -8.75 9.69
CA LEU A 229 -18.80 -7.91 8.57
C LEU A 229 -18.24 -6.57 9.06
N ILE A 230 -17.12 -6.18 8.53
CA ILE A 230 -16.56 -4.83 8.76
C ILE A 230 -17.44 -3.83 8.00
N PRO A 231 -18.06 -2.85 8.69
CA PRO A 231 -18.85 -1.81 8.03
C PRO A 231 -18.04 -1.04 6.99
N LYS A 232 -18.65 -0.64 5.89
CA LYS A 232 -17.98 0.12 4.80
C LYS A 232 -17.33 1.43 5.24
N CYS A 233 -17.76 2.00 6.37
CA CYS A 233 -17.16 3.21 6.94
C CYS A 233 -15.88 2.93 7.74
N LEU A 234 -15.50 1.65 7.92
CA LEU A 234 -14.26 1.24 8.58
C LEU A 234 -13.36 0.53 7.58
N ARG A 235 -12.05 0.79 7.69
CA ARG A 235 -11.01 0.09 6.95
C ARG A 235 -10.61 -1.19 7.72
N PRO A 236 -10.01 -2.19 7.08
CA PRO A 236 -9.40 -3.32 7.79
C PRO A 236 -8.45 -2.89 8.91
N LEU A 237 -7.63 -1.87 8.68
CA LEU A 237 -6.75 -1.24 9.66
C LEU A 237 -7.51 -0.79 10.92
N ASP A 238 -8.69 -0.21 10.76
CA ASP A 238 -9.45 0.38 11.89
C ASP A 238 -9.91 -0.69 12.88
N VAL A 239 -10.08 -1.94 12.45
CA VAL A 239 -10.52 -3.05 13.32
C VAL A 239 -9.36 -3.91 13.85
N MET A 240 -8.14 -3.68 13.42
CA MET A 240 -6.96 -4.40 13.90
C MET A 240 -6.76 -4.33 15.43
N PRO A 241 -7.08 -3.21 16.13
CA PRO A 241 -6.98 -3.19 17.59
C PRO A 241 -7.81 -4.27 18.31
N LEU A 242 -8.87 -4.78 17.66
CA LEU A 242 -9.72 -5.84 18.19
C LEU A 242 -9.15 -7.25 18.00
N CYS A 243 -8.09 -7.38 17.20
CA CYS A 243 -7.55 -8.65 16.75
C CYS A 243 -6.21 -9.00 17.41
N SER A 244 -5.93 -10.28 17.55
CA SER A 244 -4.60 -10.79 17.88
C SER A 244 -3.83 -11.23 16.65
N ARG A 245 -4.52 -11.54 15.55
CA ARG A 245 -3.95 -12.12 14.33
C ARG A 245 -4.63 -11.58 13.08
N VAL A 246 -3.86 -11.52 12.00
CA VAL A 246 -4.36 -11.24 10.66
C VAL A 246 -4.03 -12.42 9.75
N LEU A 247 -5.05 -13.01 9.12
CA LEU A 247 -4.88 -13.97 8.03
C LEU A 247 -4.88 -13.19 6.72
N THR A 248 -3.80 -13.30 5.96
CA THR A 248 -3.61 -12.51 4.75
C THR A 248 -2.71 -13.19 3.73
N LYS A 249 -2.63 -12.63 2.53
CA LYS A 249 -1.56 -12.87 1.55
C LYS A 249 -0.41 -11.87 1.78
N PRO A 250 0.79 -12.09 1.23
CA PRO A 250 1.82 -11.08 1.22
C PRO A 250 1.29 -9.80 0.56
N GLY A 251 1.16 -8.74 1.35
CA GLY A 251 0.67 -7.43 0.92
C GLY A 251 1.29 -6.34 1.79
N TYR A 252 1.95 -5.38 1.14
CA TYR A 252 2.74 -4.35 1.79
C TYR A 252 1.97 -3.59 2.89
N SER A 253 0.83 -2.97 2.51
CA SER A 253 0.05 -2.16 3.45
C SER A 253 -0.42 -2.97 4.66
N THR A 254 -0.99 -4.17 4.43
CA THR A 254 -1.47 -5.03 5.51
C THR A 254 -0.35 -5.45 6.46
N PHE A 255 0.85 -5.72 5.94
CA PHE A 255 2.02 -6.05 6.76
C PHE A 255 2.44 -4.88 7.64
N CYS A 256 2.60 -3.68 7.04
CA CYS A 256 2.96 -2.48 7.78
C CYS A 256 1.92 -2.14 8.86
N GLU A 257 0.64 -2.20 8.51
CA GLU A 257 -0.48 -1.94 9.42
C GLU A 257 -0.52 -2.93 10.59
N ALA A 258 -0.41 -4.23 10.31
CA ALA A 258 -0.42 -5.26 11.36
C ALA A 258 0.80 -5.16 12.28
N LEU A 259 2.00 -4.99 11.71
CA LEU A 259 3.23 -4.86 12.48
C LEU A 259 3.26 -3.59 13.32
N SER A 260 2.71 -2.48 12.83
CA SER A 260 2.62 -1.23 13.59
C SER A 260 1.76 -1.36 14.84
N GLN A 261 0.82 -2.31 14.85
CA GLN A 261 -0.08 -2.57 15.95
C GLN A 261 0.30 -3.82 16.77
N GLY A 262 1.45 -4.42 16.47
CA GLY A 262 1.94 -5.60 17.17
C GLY A 262 1.11 -6.85 16.96
N LEU A 263 0.39 -6.96 15.82
CA LEU A 263 -0.39 -8.14 15.49
C LEU A 263 0.48 -9.23 14.89
N GLY A 264 0.13 -10.47 15.16
CA GLY A 264 0.69 -11.62 14.48
C GLY A 264 0.08 -11.83 13.09
N LEU A 265 0.90 -12.27 12.15
CA LEU A 265 0.51 -12.49 10.77
C LEU A 265 0.52 -13.98 10.42
N ILE A 266 -0.61 -14.49 9.96
CA ILE A 266 -0.71 -15.80 9.34
C ILE A 266 -0.81 -15.58 7.84
N VAL A 267 0.26 -15.95 7.11
CA VAL A 267 0.44 -15.54 5.72
C VAL A 267 0.35 -16.73 4.79
N VAL A 268 -0.54 -16.64 3.82
CA VAL A 268 -0.68 -17.65 2.77
C VAL A 268 0.39 -17.43 1.72
N ALA A 269 1.17 -18.46 1.42
CA ALA A 269 2.21 -18.39 0.42
C ALA A 269 1.65 -17.96 -0.96
N ARG A 270 2.30 -16.98 -1.59
CA ARG A 270 2.01 -16.49 -2.93
C ARG A 270 3.23 -16.73 -3.81
N GLN A 271 3.01 -17.26 -5.02
CA GLN A 271 4.08 -17.48 -6.00
C GLN A 271 3.98 -16.46 -7.15
N GLY A 272 5.11 -16.19 -7.80
CA GLY A 272 5.13 -15.36 -9.01
C GLY A 272 4.90 -13.86 -8.80
N PHE A 273 5.26 -13.33 -7.63
CA PHE A 273 5.18 -11.90 -7.35
C PHE A 273 6.45 -11.44 -6.60
N ALA A 274 7.22 -10.56 -7.22
CA ALA A 274 8.53 -10.12 -6.74
C ALA A 274 8.55 -9.65 -5.29
N GLU A 275 7.56 -8.84 -4.89
CA GLU A 275 7.47 -8.34 -3.51
C GLU A 275 7.23 -9.45 -2.47
N ALA A 276 6.61 -10.59 -2.87
CA ALA A 276 6.21 -11.62 -1.90
C ALA A 276 7.41 -12.18 -1.14
N ALA A 277 8.54 -12.39 -1.80
CA ALA A 277 9.75 -12.91 -1.18
C ALA A 277 10.36 -11.92 -0.17
N VAL A 278 10.41 -10.64 -0.53
CA VAL A 278 10.94 -9.58 0.36
C VAL A 278 10.02 -9.34 1.56
N LEU A 279 8.72 -9.30 1.33
CA LEU A 279 7.73 -9.19 2.40
C LEU A 279 7.82 -10.39 3.37
N GLN A 280 7.94 -11.61 2.84
CA GLN A 280 8.09 -12.80 3.66
C GLN A 280 9.38 -12.78 4.47
N ALA A 281 10.53 -12.48 3.86
CA ALA A 281 11.80 -12.36 4.55
C ALA A 281 11.77 -11.28 5.64
N GLY A 282 11.16 -10.14 5.35
CA GLY A 282 10.95 -9.06 6.31
C GLY A 282 10.04 -9.47 7.48
N LEU A 283 8.96 -10.22 7.19
CA LEU A 283 8.08 -10.73 8.23
C LEU A 283 8.81 -11.71 9.16
N LEU A 284 9.57 -12.66 8.63
CA LEU A 284 10.39 -13.59 9.42
C LEU A 284 11.37 -12.83 10.34
N SER A 285 11.90 -11.71 9.87
CA SER A 285 12.86 -10.92 10.63
C SER A 285 12.21 -10.05 11.71
N HIS A 286 10.99 -9.54 11.51
CA HIS A 286 10.46 -8.43 12.29
C HIS A 286 9.09 -8.65 12.93
N GLY A 287 8.35 -9.70 12.56
CA GLY A 287 6.99 -9.93 13.03
C GLY A 287 6.72 -11.33 13.57
N TRP A 288 5.82 -11.44 14.54
CA TRP A 288 5.24 -12.72 14.94
C TRP A 288 4.44 -13.30 13.76
N HIS A 289 4.73 -14.52 13.36
CA HIS A 289 4.24 -15.03 12.09
C HIS A 289 3.94 -16.52 12.08
N ARG A 290 3.19 -16.90 11.04
CA ARG A 290 3.07 -18.28 10.56
C ARG A 290 2.88 -18.25 9.05
N LEU A 291 3.64 -19.10 8.35
CA LEU A 291 3.48 -19.27 6.91
C LEU A 291 2.62 -20.50 6.65
N LEU A 292 1.55 -20.32 5.87
CA LEU A 292 0.65 -21.42 5.49
C LEU A 292 0.86 -21.76 4.01
N PRO A 293 1.03 -23.05 3.69
CA PRO A 293 0.87 -23.53 2.33
C PRO A 293 -0.56 -23.20 1.82
N ARG A 294 -0.67 -22.82 0.53
CA ARG A 294 -1.97 -22.52 -0.09
C ARG A 294 -3.00 -23.65 0.12
N GLN A 295 -2.55 -24.90 0.02
CA GLN A 295 -3.43 -26.06 0.22
C GLN A 295 -3.99 -26.13 1.64
N ALA A 296 -3.17 -25.92 2.66
CA ALA A 296 -3.61 -25.89 4.06
C ALA A 296 -4.61 -24.75 4.29
N PHE A 297 -4.35 -23.58 3.73
CA PHE A 297 -5.26 -22.44 3.81
C PHE A 297 -6.63 -22.75 3.20
N LEU A 298 -6.68 -23.33 1.99
CA LEU A 298 -7.92 -23.69 1.31
C LEU A 298 -8.67 -24.83 1.98
N ALA A 299 -7.98 -25.69 2.73
CA ALA A 299 -8.57 -26.75 3.55
C ALA A 299 -9.09 -26.26 4.91
N GLY A 300 -8.87 -24.98 5.27
CA GLY A 300 -9.26 -24.43 6.58
C GLY A 300 -8.31 -24.82 7.72
N ASP A 301 -7.15 -25.40 7.44
CA ASP A 301 -6.09 -25.66 8.42
C ASP A 301 -5.25 -24.38 8.65
N TRP A 302 -5.83 -23.44 9.38
CA TRP A 302 -5.19 -22.12 9.62
C TRP A 302 -4.31 -22.09 10.86
N GLN A 303 -4.29 -23.16 11.64
CA GLN A 303 -3.44 -23.33 12.83
C GLN A 303 -3.57 -22.18 13.85
N LEU A 304 -4.79 -21.64 14.00
CA LEU A 304 -5.04 -20.47 14.85
C LEU A 304 -4.72 -20.69 16.32
N ASP A 305 -4.88 -21.90 16.83
CA ASP A 305 -4.60 -22.24 18.24
C ASP A 305 -3.11 -22.50 18.50
N GLN A 306 -2.30 -22.60 17.45
CA GLN A 306 -0.87 -22.80 17.61
C GLN A 306 -0.17 -21.47 17.93
N PRO A 307 0.88 -21.48 18.78
CA PRO A 307 1.72 -20.31 18.97
C PRO A 307 2.31 -19.82 17.65
N LEU A 308 2.38 -18.50 17.47
CA LEU A 308 3.10 -17.93 16.33
C LEU A 308 4.60 -18.07 16.53
N GLU A 309 5.33 -18.15 15.43
CA GLU A 309 6.78 -18.13 15.43
C GLU A 309 7.30 -16.71 15.74
N PRO A 310 8.29 -16.57 16.62
CA PRO A 310 8.84 -15.27 16.96
C PRO A 310 9.68 -14.70 15.82
N PRO A 311 9.81 -13.37 15.72
CA PRO A 311 10.74 -12.74 14.78
C PRO A 311 12.19 -13.09 15.09
N LEU A 312 13.00 -13.22 14.05
CA LEU A 312 14.44 -13.50 14.16
C LEU A 312 15.26 -12.25 14.55
N GLY A 313 14.74 -11.06 14.32
CA GLY A 313 15.37 -9.78 14.55
C GLY A 313 14.56 -8.86 15.45
N ARG A 314 14.90 -7.58 15.44
CA ARG A 314 14.22 -6.55 16.23
C ARG A 314 12.98 -6.03 15.48
N PRO A 315 11.96 -5.53 16.21
CA PRO A 315 10.86 -4.81 15.59
C PRO A 315 11.38 -3.64 14.74
N LEU A 316 10.66 -3.34 13.66
CA LEU A 316 10.97 -2.19 12.82
C LEU A 316 10.68 -0.87 13.55
N ALA A 317 11.46 0.16 13.21
CA ALA A 317 11.20 1.51 13.69
C ALA A 317 9.81 1.96 13.21
N GLN A 318 9.09 2.66 14.08
CA GLN A 318 7.79 3.26 13.81
C GLN A 318 7.94 4.71 13.34
N GLY A 319 6.83 5.33 12.89
CA GLY A 319 6.77 6.76 12.59
C GLY A 319 7.38 7.15 11.25
N GLY A 320 7.45 6.22 10.31
CA GLY A 320 7.97 6.48 8.96
C GLY A 320 7.19 7.57 8.23
N GLU A 321 5.89 7.70 8.49
CA GLU A 321 5.06 8.79 7.95
C GLU A 321 5.50 10.17 8.44
N SER A 322 5.92 10.29 9.70
CA SER A 322 6.42 11.55 10.26
C SER A 322 7.83 11.87 9.77
N GLN A 323 8.68 10.85 9.65
CA GLN A 323 10.04 10.98 9.11
C GLN A 323 9.98 11.38 7.62
N GLY A 324 9.17 10.70 6.81
CA GLY A 324 8.97 11.03 5.41
C GLY A 324 8.41 12.43 5.20
N ALA A 325 7.45 12.84 6.05
CA ALA A 325 6.90 14.20 6.01
C ALA A 325 7.96 15.26 6.30
N ALA A 326 8.83 15.04 7.30
CA ALA A 326 9.92 15.96 7.63
C ALA A 326 10.94 16.08 6.47
N LEU A 327 11.28 14.96 5.83
CA LEU A 327 12.16 14.94 4.65
C LEU A 327 11.56 15.72 3.49
N LEU A 328 10.27 15.52 3.19
CA LEU A 328 9.57 16.25 2.12
C LEU A 328 9.52 17.75 2.41
N LEU A 329 9.21 18.17 3.63
CA LEU A 329 9.14 19.58 4.02
C LEU A 329 10.52 20.24 3.95
N ALA A 330 11.59 19.55 4.36
CA ALA A 330 12.95 20.05 4.22
C ALA A 330 13.33 20.29 2.75
N GLN A 331 12.97 19.37 1.87
CA GLN A 331 13.19 19.53 0.43
C GLN A 331 12.36 20.69 -0.14
N LEU A 332 11.08 20.78 0.21
CA LEU A 332 10.22 21.86 -0.24
C LEU A 332 10.79 23.25 0.14
N GLN A 333 11.33 23.36 1.35
CA GLN A 333 11.96 24.61 1.82
C GLN A 333 13.27 24.94 1.11
N SER A 334 14.09 23.93 0.75
CA SER A 334 15.35 24.16 0.02
C SER A 334 15.10 24.74 -1.37
N TYR A 335 14.12 24.23 -2.10
CA TYR A 335 13.74 24.75 -3.42
C TYR A 335 13.12 26.15 -3.37
N GLY A 336 12.46 26.52 -2.29
CA GLY A 336 11.95 27.89 -2.13
C GLY A 336 13.02 28.95 -1.85
N ARG A 337 14.25 28.56 -1.57
CA ARG A 337 15.39 29.48 -1.33
C ARG A 337 16.27 29.67 -2.57
N GLU A 338 16.18 28.76 -3.52
CA GLU A 338 17.00 28.76 -4.75
C GLU A 338 16.29 29.48 -5.93
N ASN A 339 15.01 29.75 -5.81
CA ASN A 339 14.19 30.50 -6.76
C ASN A 339 13.67 31.83 -6.16
#